data_919af9321c893309951b5e50525c1b4e
#
_entry.id   919af9321c893309951b5e50525c1b4e
#
_cell.length_a   1.000
_cell.length_b   1.000
_cell.length_c   1.000
_cell.angle_alpha   90.00
_cell.angle_beta   90.00
_cell.angle_gamma   90.00
#
_symmetry.space_group_name_H-M   'P 1'
#
loop_
_entity.id
_entity.type
_entity.pdbx_description
1 polymer ?
#
loop_
_entity_poly.entity_id
_entity_poly.type
_entity_poly.pdbx_seq_one_letter_code
_entity_poly.pdbx_strand_id
1 'polypeptide(L)'
;MKIGLTCPASFPATQFGGIMFLCLDIAKKSANLGHDVTIYTTDMDFANNPFTFNKKLPRKEKFGKFIINRSHVWFSIYLFFVNPGIYFQMMKDDNDIIHSIGVKSFQSFIATLVSKKKKIPLIISD
;
A
#
# COMPACT_ATOMS: atom_id res chain seq x y z
N MET A 1 -6.90 -13.93 9.75
CA MET A 1 -7.49 -12.63 9.39
C MET A 1 -6.78 -12.07 8.17
N LYS A 2 -7.52 -11.53 7.25
CA LYS A 2 -6.95 -10.86 6.07
C LYS A 2 -6.80 -9.38 6.35
N ILE A 3 -5.57 -8.88 6.31
CA ILE A 3 -5.24 -7.49 6.63
C ILE A 3 -4.74 -6.79 5.37
N GLY A 4 -5.37 -5.68 5.02
CA GLY A 4 -4.90 -4.80 3.95
C GLY A 4 -4.19 -3.60 4.55
N LEU A 5 -2.95 -3.36 4.13
CA LEU A 5 -2.18 -2.18 4.51
C LEU A 5 -2.05 -1.28 3.30
N THR A 6 -2.23 0.03 3.47
CA THR A 6 -2.00 0.98 2.39
C THR A 6 -0.85 1.91 2.74
N CYS A 7 0.03 2.14 1.78
CA CYS A 7 1.20 3.00 1.96
C CYS A 7 1.55 3.65 0.61
N PRO A 8 2.02 4.92 0.60
CA PRO A 8 2.36 5.59 -0.65
C PRO A 8 3.52 4.96 -1.42
N ALA A 9 4.40 4.23 -0.74
CA ALA A 9 5.53 3.58 -1.37
C ALA A 9 5.95 2.33 -0.61
N SER A 10 6.63 1.41 -1.32
CA SER A 10 7.20 0.21 -0.73
C SER A 10 8.47 -0.16 -1.51
N PHE A 11 9.04 -1.35 -1.29
CA PHE A 11 10.22 -1.77 -2.05
C PHE A 11 9.98 -1.60 -3.56
N PRO A 12 10.97 -1.17 -4.34
CA PRO A 12 12.35 -0.86 -3.95
C PRO A 12 12.59 0.59 -3.53
N ALA A 13 11.56 1.38 -3.30
CA ALA A 13 11.68 2.81 -2.99
C ALA A 13 12.15 3.07 -1.56
N THR A 14 13.28 2.50 -1.16
CA THR A 14 13.79 2.56 0.21
C THR A 14 14.12 3.98 0.68
N GLN A 15 14.35 4.90 -0.25
CA GLN A 15 14.64 6.30 0.07
C GLN A 15 13.39 7.07 0.51
N PHE A 16 12.21 6.52 0.36
CA PHE A 16 10.98 7.19 0.76
C PHE A 16 10.93 7.48 2.26
N GLY A 17 11.50 6.63 3.07
CA GLY A 17 11.72 6.91 4.49
C GLY A 17 10.88 6.09 5.46
N GLY A 18 10.66 6.67 6.65
CA GLY A 18 10.15 5.94 7.81
C GLY A 18 8.77 5.33 7.66
N ILE A 19 7.86 6.00 6.93
CA ILE A 19 6.49 5.48 6.72
C ILE A 19 6.53 4.13 6.01
N MET A 20 7.40 4.02 4.99
CA MET A 20 7.55 2.76 4.25
C MET A 20 8.06 1.64 5.16
N PHE A 21 9.09 1.92 5.97
CA PHE A 21 9.65 0.93 6.88
C PHE A 21 8.66 0.54 7.97
N LEU A 22 7.88 1.50 8.47
CA LEU A 22 6.81 1.21 9.44
C LEU A 22 5.79 0.24 8.85
N CYS A 23 5.35 0.48 7.62
CA CYS A 23 4.40 -0.40 6.93
C CYS A 23 4.96 -1.81 6.77
N LEU A 24 6.22 -1.92 6.33
CA LEU A 24 6.87 -3.20 6.15
C LEU A 24 7.03 -3.96 7.48
N ASP A 25 7.35 -3.25 8.55
CA ASP A 25 7.50 -3.86 9.86
C ASP A 25 6.17 -4.39 10.38
N ILE A 26 5.09 -3.64 10.24
CA ILE A 26 3.74 -4.07 10.61
C ILE A 26 3.33 -5.30 9.79
N ALA A 27 3.59 -5.28 8.48
CA ALA A 27 3.26 -6.41 7.61
C ALA A 27 4.00 -7.67 8.03
N LYS A 28 5.29 -7.54 8.31
CA LYS A 28 6.13 -8.66 8.73
C LYS A 28 5.65 -9.28 10.03
N LYS A 29 5.39 -8.44 11.03
CA LYS A 29 4.95 -8.91 12.35
C LYS A 29 3.57 -9.53 12.29
N SER A 30 2.64 -8.93 11.57
CA SER A 30 1.30 -9.46 11.41
C SER A 30 1.29 -10.79 10.67
N ALA A 31 2.10 -10.91 9.61
CA ALA A 31 2.23 -12.15 8.85
C ALA A 31 2.84 -13.27 9.71
N ASN A 32 3.80 -12.93 10.58
CA ASN A 32 4.41 -13.90 11.49
C ASN A 32 3.42 -14.42 12.54
N LEU A 33 2.38 -13.63 12.83
CA LEU A 33 1.30 -14.06 13.74
C LEU A 33 0.26 -14.93 13.04
N GLY A 34 0.44 -15.22 11.76
CA GLY A 34 -0.46 -16.08 10.99
C GLY A 34 -1.53 -15.37 10.20
N HIS A 35 -1.47 -14.04 10.13
CA HIS A 35 -2.43 -13.28 9.33
C HIS A 35 -2.02 -13.21 7.86
N ASP A 36 -3.01 -13.09 6.99
CA ASP A 36 -2.82 -12.96 5.55
C ASP A 36 -2.74 -11.48 5.21
N VAL A 37 -1.54 -10.98 4.91
CA VAL A 37 -1.27 -9.55 4.79
C VAL A 37 -0.94 -9.16 3.36
N THR A 38 -1.61 -8.11 2.86
CA THR A 38 -1.32 -7.51 1.56
C THR A 38 -1.06 -6.02 1.74
N ILE A 39 0.04 -5.53 1.18
CA ILE A 39 0.34 -4.10 1.13
C ILE A 39 -0.09 -3.58 -0.23
N TYR A 40 -0.99 -2.59 -0.23
CA TYR A 40 -1.42 -1.90 -1.46
C TYR A 40 -0.64 -0.60 -1.56
N THR A 41 0.11 -0.44 -2.64
CA THR A 41 1.04 0.67 -2.78
C THR A 41 1.20 1.11 -4.23
N THR A 42 2.14 2.03 -4.47
CA THR A 42 2.46 2.54 -5.80
C THR A 42 3.62 1.75 -6.40
N ASP A 43 3.90 2.02 -7.67
CA ASP A 43 5.07 1.47 -8.37
C ASP A 43 6.29 2.41 -8.29
N MET A 44 6.40 3.17 -7.21
CA MET A 44 7.53 4.08 -6.98
C MET A 44 8.85 3.32 -6.92
N ASP A 45 9.84 3.86 -7.62
CA ASP A 45 11.17 3.27 -7.71
C ASP A 45 12.21 4.40 -7.67
N PHE A 46 12.95 4.50 -6.57
CA PHE A 46 13.98 5.51 -6.40
C PHE A 46 15.35 5.06 -6.90
N ALA A 47 15.44 3.90 -7.54
CA ALA A 47 16.74 3.34 -7.93
C ALA A 47 17.57 4.31 -8.77
N ASN A 48 16.92 5.12 -9.63
CA ASN A 48 17.60 6.05 -10.52
C ASN A 48 17.38 7.50 -10.14
N ASN A 49 16.13 7.88 -9.83
CA ASN A 49 15.78 9.25 -9.47
C ASN A 49 14.67 9.25 -8.42
N PRO A 50 14.66 10.24 -7.49
CA PRO A 50 13.54 10.39 -6.57
C PRO A 50 12.21 10.53 -7.32
N PHE A 51 11.14 9.94 -6.76
CA PHE A 51 9.78 10.00 -7.31
C PHE A 51 9.65 9.42 -8.72
N THR A 52 10.51 8.45 -9.06
CA THR A 52 10.41 7.70 -10.31
C THR A 52 9.44 6.53 -10.12
N PHE A 53 8.55 6.34 -11.12
CA PHE A 53 7.57 5.26 -11.09
C PHE A 53 7.88 4.28 -12.21
N ASN A 54 7.97 2.99 -11.87
CA ASN A 54 8.41 1.95 -12.79
C ASN A 54 7.31 0.93 -13.07
N LYS A 55 6.69 1.02 -14.26
CA LYS A 55 5.65 0.09 -14.69
C LYS A 55 6.12 -1.35 -14.79
N LYS A 56 7.43 -1.59 -14.87
CA LYS A 56 8.02 -2.92 -14.98
C LYS A 56 8.07 -3.65 -13.65
N LEU A 57 7.86 -2.97 -12.52
CA LEU A 57 7.80 -3.64 -11.24
C LEU A 57 6.60 -4.60 -11.21
N PRO A 58 6.77 -5.80 -10.63
CA PRO A 58 5.65 -6.74 -10.55
C PRO A 58 4.45 -6.12 -9.83
N ARG A 59 3.26 -6.32 -10.37
CA ARG A 59 2.04 -5.87 -9.69
C ARG A 59 1.85 -6.59 -8.38
N LYS A 60 1.95 -7.89 -8.38
CA LYS A 60 1.92 -8.73 -7.18
C LYS A 60 3.27 -9.37 -6.97
N GLU A 61 3.83 -9.15 -5.80
CA GLU A 61 5.11 -9.71 -5.44
C GLU A 61 5.07 -10.22 -4.01
N LYS A 62 5.48 -11.48 -3.80
CA LYS A 62 5.50 -12.07 -2.48
C LYS A 62 6.83 -11.79 -1.80
N PHE A 63 6.78 -11.19 -0.62
CA PHE A 63 7.94 -10.94 0.23
C PHE A 63 7.78 -11.75 1.52
N GLY A 64 8.53 -12.85 1.66
CA GLY A 64 8.39 -13.70 2.83
C GLY A 64 6.96 -14.20 2.97
N LYS A 65 6.26 -13.76 4.03
CA LYS A 65 4.89 -14.20 4.34
C LYS A 65 3.81 -13.19 3.97
N PHE A 66 4.17 -12.07 3.35
CA PHE A 66 3.17 -11.08 2.93
C PHE A 66 3.33 -10.74 1.46
N ILE A 67 2.31 -10.08 0.89
CA ILE A 67 2.25 -9.75 -0.53
C ILE A 67 2.25 -8.23 -0.69
N ILE A 68 3.03 -7.74 -1.65
CA ILE A 68 2.97 -6.34 -2.09
C ILE A 68 2.20 -6.31 -3.40
N ASN A 69 1.12 -5.51 -3.41
CA ASN A 69 0.27 -5.32 -4.57
C ASN A 69 0.41 -3.86 -5.04
N ARG A 70 1.04 -3.67 -6.20
CA ARG A 70 1.35 -2.35 -6.73
C ARG A 70 0.35 -1.94 -7.80
N SER A 71 0.08 -0.62 -7.89
CA SER A 71 -0.60 -0.07 -9.05
C SER A 71 0.13 1.16 -9.54
N HIS A 72 0.05 1.39 -10.87
CA HIS A 72 0.81 2.46 -11.50
C HIS A 72 0.29 3.83 -11.12
N VAL A 73 1.21 4.76 -10.84
CA VAL A 73 0.88 6.16 -10.55
C VAL A 73 0.64 6.87 -11.89
N TRP A 74 -0.54 7.48 -12.03
CA TRP A 74 -0.89 8.24 -13.23
C TRP A 74 -0.28 9.64 -13.21
N PHE A 75 -0.32 10.29 -12.03
CA PHE A 75 0.27 11.61 -11.84
C PHE A 75 0.45 11.86 -10.35
N SER A 76 1.23 12.89 -10.00
CA SER A 76 1.42 13.27 -8.60
C SER A 76 1.28 14.78 -8.45
N ILE A 77 0.74 15.18 -7.29
CA ILE A 77 0.68 16.57 -6.85
C ILE A 77 1.47 16.63 -5.56
N TYR A 78 2.70 17.14 -5.61
CA TYR A 78 3.66 17.05 -4.51
C TYR A 78 3.83 15.60 -4.08
N LEU A 79 3.51 15.25 -2.82
CA LEU A 79 3.61 13.89 -2.29
C LEU A 79 2.31 13.10 -2.40
N PHE A 80 1.34 13.63 -3.14
CA PHE A 80 0.05 12.97 -3.36
C PHE A 80 0.12 12.20 -4.69
N PHE A 81 0.42 10.90 -4.60
CA PHE A 81 0.62 10.04 -5.76
C PHE A 81 -0.69 9.35 -6.13
N VAL A 82 -1.24 9.67 -7.30
CA VAL A 82 -2.55 9.17 -7.72
C VAL A 82 -2.39 7.90 -8.54
N ASN A 83 -2.78 6.77 -7.93
CA ASN A 83 -2.76 5.45 -8.58
C ASN A 83 -4.14 4.78 -8.48
N PRO A 84 -5.09 5.14 -9.38
CA PRO A 84 -6.48 4.69 -9.25
C PRO A 84 -6.67 3.17 -9.25
N GLY A 85 -5.74 2.42 -9.80
CA GLY A 85 -5.80 0.96 -9.80
C GLY A 85 -5.88 0.34 -8.41
N ILE A 86 -5.40 1.05 -7.38
CA ILE A 86 -5.45 0.56 -6.01
C ILE A 86 -6.90 0.35 -5.54
N TYR A 87 -7.83 1.20 -5.98
CA TYR A 87 -9.25 1.06 -5.66
C TYR A 87 -9.78 -0.29 -6.11
N PHE A 88 -9.51 -0.65 -7.36
CA PHE A 88 -9.99 -1.92 -7.91
C PHE A 88 -9.32 -3.11 -7.25
N GLN A 89 -8.04 -3.02 -6.94
CA GLN A 89 -7.33 -4.07 -6.23
C GLN A 89 -7.95 -4.34 -4.85
N MET A 90 -8.22 -3.29 -4.10
CA MET A 90 -8.78 -3.41 -2.75
C MET A 90 -10.25 -3.87 -2.78
N MET A 91 -11.03 -3.42 -3.77
CA MET A 91 -12.42 -3.85 -3.91
C MET A 91 -12.53 -5.32 -4.28
N LYS A 92 -11.55 -5.84 -5.01
CA LYS A 92 -11.51 -7.23 -5.45
C LYS A 92 -11.17 -8.19 -4.32
N ASP A 93 -10.32 -7.75 -3.39
CA ASP A 93 -9.88 -8.56 -2.27
C ASP A 93 -10.86 -8.45 -1.10
N ASP A 94 -10.97 -9.50 -0.30
CA ASP A 94 -11.86 -9.53 0.86
C ASP A 94 -11.06 -9.38 2.15
N ASN A 95 -10.60 -8.17 2.43
CA ASN A 95 -9.88 -7.88 3.67
C ASN A 95 -10.85 -7.80 4.84
N ASP A 96 -10.44 -8.29 5.99
CA ASP A 96 -11.20 -8.19 7.24
C ASP A 96 -11.00 -6.84 7.92
N ILE A 97 -9.83 -6.23 7.71
CA ILE A 97 -9.49 -4.92 8.25
C ILE A 97 -8.55 -4.22 7.29
N ILE A 98 -8.64 -2.89 7.22
CA ILE A 98 -7.72 -2.06 6.44
C ILE A 98 -6.98 -1.13 7.39
N HIS A 99 -5.66 -1.10 7.29
CA HIS A 99 -4.82 -0.19 8.05
C HIS A 99 -4.09 0.72 7.07
N SER A 100 -4.47 2.00 7.05
CA SER A 100 -3.86 2.99 6.17
C SER A 100 -2.75 3.72 6.90
N ILE A 101 -1.57 3.75 6.29
CA ILE A 101 -0.39 4.41 6.84
C ILE A 101 -0.06 5.60 5.97
N GLY A 102 0.04 6.79 6.59
CA GLY A 102 0.20 8.03 5.86
C GLY A 102 -1.13 8.71 5.56
N VAL A 103 -1.67 9.44 6.54
CA VAL A 103 -3.05 9.96 6.55
C VAL A 103 -3.35 10.94 5.40
N LYS A 104 -2.35 11.67 4.92
CA LYS A 104 -2.52 12.67 3.86
C LYS A 104 -2.12 12.14 2.48
N SER A 105 -2.50 10.91 2.15
CA SER A 105 -2.14 10.29 0.88
C SER A 105 -3.38 9.90 0.08
N PHE A 106 -3.21 9.75 -1.24
CA PHE A 106 -4.26 9.23 -2.11
C PHE A 106 -4.68 7.83 -1.65
N GLN A 107 -3.70 7.02 -1.24
CA GLN A 107 -3.95 5.65 -0.79
C GLN A 107 -4.85 5.63 0.44
N SER A 108 -4.67 6.58 1.36
CA SER A 108 -5.53 6.72 2.53
C SER A 108 -6.95 7.12 2.15
N PHE A 109 -7.10 8.02 1.18
CA PHE A 109 -8.40 8.41 0.65
C PHE A 109 -9.13 7.21 0.07
N ILE A 110 -8.45 6.41 -0.76
CA ILE A 110 -9.04 5.21 -1.35
C ILE A 110 -9.37 4.17 -0.28
N ALA A 111 -8.51 3.99 0.72
CA ALA A 111 -8.78 3.08 1.83
C ALA A 111 -10.08 3.46 2.55
N THR A 112 -10.31 4.74 2.75
CA THR A 112 -11.55 5.25 3.36
C THR A 112 -12.77 4.90 2.50
N LEU A 113 -12.67 5.11 1.19
CA LEU A 113 -13.77 4.78 0.27
C LEU A 113 -14.10 3.29 0.28
N VAL A 114 -13.08 2.44 0.20
CA VAL A 114 -13.26 0.99 0.20
C VAL A 114 -13.84 0.50 1.52
N SER A 115 -13.34 1.04 2.63
CA SER A 115 -13.83 0.72 3.96
C SER A 115 -15.33 1.00 4.08
N LYS A 116 -15.77 2.16 3.60
CA LYS A 116 -17.20 2.52 3.62
C LYS A 116 -18.03 1.64 2.73
N LYS A 117 -17.58 1.36 1.51
CA LYS A 117 -18.33 0.56 0.55
C LYS A 117 -18.46 -0.90 0.96
N LYS A 118 -17.39 -1.47 1.49
CA LYS A 118 -17.37 -2.88 1.89
C LYS A 118 -17.71 -3.10 3.36
N LYS A 119 -17.91 -2.03 4.12
CA LYS A 119 -18.19 -2.06 5.57
C LYS A 119 -17.09 -2.79 6.33
N ILE A 120 -15.84 -2.45 6.03
CA ILE A 120 -14.65 -3.03 6.66
C ILE A 120 -14.10 -2.02 7.66
N PRO A 121 -13.68 -2.45 8.88
CA PRO A 121 -13.02 -1.54 9.83
C PRO A 121 -11.76 -0.92 9.23
N LEU A 122 -11.54 0.35 9.52
CA LEU A 122 -10.41 1.12 9.02
C LEU A 122 -9.63 1.71 10.19
N ILE A 123 -8.30 1.50 10.18
CA ILE A 123 -7.36 2.13 11.11
C ILE A 123 -6.48 3.06 10.29
N ILE A 124 -6.31 4.29 10.76
CA ILE A 124 -5.43 5.26 10.10
C ILE A 124 -4.30 5.62 11.05
N SER A 125 -3.08 5.47 10.59
CA SER A 125 -1.86 5.84 11.32
C SER A 125 -1.08 6.88 10.54
N ASP A 126 -0.46 7.79 11.26
CA ASP A 126 0.38 8.83 10.66
C ASP A 126 1.85 8.55 10.95
#